data_c6fbb823456eb189ff6070d1eea053dd
#
_entry.id   c6fbb823456eb189ff6070d1eea053dd
#
_cell.length_a   1.000
_cell.length_b   1.000
_cell.length_c   1.000
_cell.angle_alpha   90.00
_cell.angle_beta   90.00
_cell.angle_gamma   90.00
#
_symmetry.space_group_name_H-M   'P 1'
#
loop_
_entity.id
_entity.type
_entity.pdbx_description
1 polymer ?
#
loop_
_entity_poly.entity_id
_entity_poly.type
_entity_poly.pdbx_seq_one_letter_code
_entity_poly.pdbx_strand_id
1 'polypeptide(L)'
;MARKFKLNEDKFKVAFIFANEGCNPKKDRSIIESEKIIMYVVGCADYSQAETVAQEMLEEGCAAIDLCGAFGNEGVARISKAVDRQIPVGAVHFDFHPAFRDKSGDEIY
;
A
#
# COMPACT_ATOMS: atom_id res chain seq x y z
N MET A 1 -8.53 3.75 17.78
CA MET A 1 -8.39 3.47 16.34
C MET A 1 -9.76 3.15 15.77
N ALA A 2 -10.19 3.92 14.78
CA ALA A 2 -11.47 3.67 14.15
C ALA A 2 -11.34 2.53 13.13
N ARG A 3 -12.19 1.53 13.23
CA ARG A 3 -12.21 0.44 12.28
C ARG A 3 -13.52 0.49 11.50
N LYS A 4 -13.43 0.71 10.21
CA LYS A 4 -14.60 0.73 9.34
C LYS A 4 -15.03 -0.64 8.87
N PHE A 5 -14.12 -1.61 8.89
CA PHE A 5 -14.39 -2.97 8.46
C PHE A 5 -15.10 -3.76 9.56
N LYS A 6 -16.17 -4.46 9.18
CA LYS A 6 -16.93 -5.35 10.07
C LYS A 6 -16.84 -6.76 9.54
N LEU A 7 -16.18 -7.61 10.32
CA LEU A 7 -15.77 -8.94 9.89
C LEU A 7 -16.91 -9.84 9.37
N ASN A 8 -18.09 -9.73 9.96
CA ASN A 8 -19.20 -10.62 9.65
C ASN A 8 -20.22 -10.03 8.66
N GLU A 9 -20.11 -8.76 8.33
CA GLU A 9 -21.12 -8.08 7.51
C GLU A 9 -20.55 -7.58 6.19
N ASP A 10 -19.27 -7.22 6.16
CA ASP A 10 -18.64 -6.61 5.01
C ASP A 10 -17.56 -7.52 4.43
N LYS A 11 -17.30 -7.36 3.14
CA LYS A 11 -16.13 -7.99 2.54
C LYS A 11 -14.89 -7.36 3.16
N PHE A 12 -13.85 -8.17 3.31
CA PHE A 12 -12.56 -7.68 3.78
C PHE A 12 -11.94 -6.81 2.68
N LYS A 13 -11.77 -5.53 2.97
CA LYS A 13 -11.13 -4.60 2.03
C LYS A 13 -9.67 -4.45 2.39
N VAL A 14 -8.81 -4.63 1.41
CA VAL A 14 -7.37 -4.51 1.58
C VAL A 14 -6.81 -3.81 0.36
N ALA A 15 -5.75 -3.03 0.55
CA ALA A 15 -5.05 -2.39 -0.55
C ALA A 15 -3.66 -2.99 -0.69
N PHE A 16 -3.23 -3.22 -1.92
CA PHE A 16 -1.85 -3.53 -2.24
C PHE A 16 -1.29 -2.37 -3.02
N ILE A 17 -0.27 -1.70 -2.47
CA ILE A 17 0.37 -0.56 -3.08
C ILE A 17 1.78 -0.96 -3.50
N PHE A 18 2.10 -0.75 -4.78
CA PHE A 18 3.46 -0.98 -5.24
C PHE A 18 4.05 0.33 -5.76
N ALA A 19 5.37 0.39 -5.78
CA ALA A 19 6.08 1.57 -6.25
C ALA A 19 7.03 1.17 -7.35
N ASN A 20 6.98 1.90 -8.46
CA ASN A 20 7.92 1.73 -9.54
C ASN A 20 7.95 3.01 -10.36
N GLU A 21 9.12 3.36 -10.85
CA GLU A 21 9.29 4.53 -11.70
C GLU A 21 8.33 4.47 -12.89
N GLY A 22 7.68 5.57 -13.18
CA GLY A 22 6.76 5.66 -14.30
C GLY A 22 5.31 5.28 -14.00
N CYS A 23 5.01 4.78 -12.81
CA CYS A 23 3.63 4.51 -12.44
C CYS A 23 2.85 5.79 -12.19
N ASN A 24 1.57 5.72 -12.47
CA ASN A 24 0.63 6.81 -12.19
C ASN A 24 -0.54 6.21 -11.39
N PRO A 25 -0.74 6.61 -10.14
CA PRO A 25 -1.73 5.97 -9.28
C PRO A 25 -3.18 6.16 -9.74
N LYS A 26 -3.45 7.14 -10.59
CA LYS A 26 -4.80 7.33 -11.14
C LYS A 26 -5.09 6.41 -12.30
N LYS A 27 -4.04 5.93 -12.98
CA LYS A 27 -4.15 5.10 -14.16
C LYS A 27 -3.77 3.65 -13.88
N ASP A 28 -2.70 3.45 -13.11
CA ASP A 28 -2.15 2.12 -12.86
C ASP A 28 -2.76 1.55 -11.60
N ARG A 29 -4.04 1.21 -11.70
CA ARG A 29 -4.79 0.63 -10.60
C ARG A 29 -5.81 -0.36 -11.10
N SER A 30 -6.18 -1.28 -10.23
CA SER A 30 -7.18 -2.29 -10.50
C SER A 30 -7.86 -2.69 -9.21
N ILE A 31 -9.03 -3.31 -9.33
CA ILE A 31 -9.76 -3.85 -8.20
C ILE A 31 -10.03 -5.31 -8.48
N ILE A 32 -9.66 -6.16 -7.54
CA ILE A 32 -9.98 -7.58 -7.60
C ILE A 32 -11.02 -7.85 -6.54
N GLU A 33 -12.16 -8.34 -6.96
CA GLU A 33 -13.23 -8.64 -6.03
C GLU A 33 -13.60 -10.10 -6.10
N SER A 34 -13.62 -10.76 -4.96
CA SER A 34 -14.09 -12.13 -4.83
C SER A 34 -15.27 -12.14 -3.87
N GLU A 35 -15.70 -13.34 -3.48
CA GLU A 35 -16.85 -13.47 -2.58
C GLU A 35 -16.64 -12.73 -1.24
N LYS A 36 -15.42 -12.76 -0.70
CA LYS A 36 -15.15 -12.24 0.65
C LYS A 36 -14.09 -11.16 0.72
N ILE A 37 -13.44 -10.85 -0.38
CA ILE A 37 -12.34 -9.86 -0.40
C ILE A 37 -12.56 -8.86 -1.52
N ILE A 38 -12.26 -7.60 -1.24
CA ILE A 38 -12.04 -6.57 -2.25
C ILE A 38 -10.60 -6.10 -2.08
N MET A 39 -9.78 -6.31 -3.10
CA MET A 39 -8.39 -5.86 -3.09
C MET A 39 -8.20 -4.76 -4.11
N TYR A 40 -7.78 -3.60 -3.62
CA TYR A 40 -7.37 -2.48 -4.47
C TYR A 40 -5.88 -2.63 -4.74
N VAL A 41 -5.49 -2.58 -6.01
CA VAL A 41 -4.08 -2.65 -6.41
C VAL A 41 -3.73 -1.33 -7.06
N VAL A 42 -2.76 -0.61 -6.53
CA VAL A 42 -2.41 0.73 -7.03
C VAL A 42 -0.90 0.86 -7.14
N GLY A 43 -0.44 1.30 -8.32
CA GLY A 43 0.97 1.56 -8.57
C GLY A 43 1.29 3.05 -8.45
N CYS A 44 2.37 3.36 -7.73
CA CYS A 44 2.82 4.72 -7.48
C CYS A 44 4.24 4.89 -7.99
N ALA A 45 4.60 6.13 -8.37
CA ALA A 45 5.94 6.41 -8.86
C ALA A 45 6.95 6.58 -7.72
N ASP A 46 6.49 6.98 -6.55
CA ASP A 46 7.34 7.26 -5.40
C ASP A 46 6.54 7.16 -4.09
N TYR A 47 7.23 7.35 -2.97
CA TYR A 47 6.62 7.26 -1.65
C TYR A 47 5.59 8.38 -1.41
N SER A 48 5.81 9.57 -1.96
CA SER A 48 4.86 10.67 -1.76
C SER A 48 3.50 10.35 -2.37
N GLN A 49 3.49 9.78 -3.57
CA GLN A 49 2.25 9.33 -4.18
C GLN A 49 1.62 8.19 -3.39
N ALA A 50 2.45 7.29 -2.88
CA ALA A 50 1.96 6.16 -2.09
C ALA A 50 1.32 6.63 -0.78
N GLU A 51 1.84 7.68 -0.16
CA GLU A 51 1.22 8.27 1.03
C GLU A 51 -0.19 8.78 0.73
N THR A 52 -0.35 9.47 -0.40
CA THR A 52 -1.66 9.96 -0.82
C THR A 52 -2.64 8.81 -1.10
N VAL A 53 -2.16 7.77 -1.78
CA VAL A 53 -2.98 6.59 -2.06
C VAL A 53 -3.35 5.86 -0.76
N ALA A 54 -2.43 5.76 0.19
CA ALA A 54 -2.71 5.13 1.48
C ALA A 54 -3.85 5.86 2.20
N GLN A 55 -3.85 7.19 2.17
CA GLN A 55 -4.93 7.99 2.74
C GLN A 55 -6.25 7.75 2.02
N GLU A 56 -6.20 7.65 0.68
CA GLU A 56 -7.38 7.30 -0.12
C GLU A 56 -7.94 5.93 0.30
N MET A 57 -7.07 4.95 0.49
CA MET A 57 -7.49 3.59 0.86
C MET A 57 -8.08 3.55 2.27
N LEU A 58 -7.56 4.36 3.18
CA LEU A 58 -8.14 4.50 4.50
C LEU A 58 -9.58 5.04 4.39
N GLU A 59 -9.80 6.05 3.56
CA GLU A 59 -11.13 6.62 3.33
C GLU A 59 -12.08 5.61 2.68
N GLU A 60 -11.56 4.74 1.82
CA GLU A 60 -12.35 3.67 1.19
C GLU A 60 -12.78 2.60 2.19
N GLY A 61 -12.21 2.60 3.38
CA GLY A 61 -12.55 1.61 4.39
C GLY A 61 -11.68 0.38 4.36
N CYS A 62 -10.49 0.44 3.77
CA CYS A 62 -9.56 -0.69 3.81
C CYS A 62 -9.16 -0.98 5.24
N ALA A 63 -9.11 -2.27 5.58
CA ALA A 63 -8.75 -2.74 6.92
C ALA A 63 -7.24 -2.94 7.07
N ALA A 64 -6.50 -2.98 5.97
CA ALA A 64 -5.05 -3.18 5.98
C ALA A 64 -4.47 -2.69 4.66
N ILE A 65 -3.19 -2.38 4.68
CA ILE A 65 -2.41 -2.05 3.48
C ILE A 65 -1.21 -2.98 3.41
N ASP A 66 -1.05 -3.63 2.26
CA ASP A 66 0.13 -4.41 1.94
C ASP A 66 1.00 -3.60 0.98
N LEU A 67 2.29 -3.56 1.23
CA LEU A 67 3.25 -2.87 0.38
C LEU A 67 4.16 -3.87 -0.30
N CYS A 68 4.56 -3.58 -1.53
CA CYS A 68 5.51 -4.43 -2.25
C CYS A 68 6.94 -4.25 -1.71
N GLY A 69 7.86 -5.10 -2.18
CA GLY A 69 9.24 -5.06 -1.75
C GLY A 69 10.03 -3.81 -2.13
N ALA A 70 9.41 -2.89 -2.90
CA ALA A 70 10.02 -1.60 -3.21
C ALA A 70 10.01 -0.63 -2.02
N PHE A 71 9.25 -0.95 -0.97
CA PHE A 71 9.21 -0.12 0.24
C PHE A 71 10.24 -0.64 1.22
N GLY A 72 11.29 0.14 1.44
CA GLY A 72 12.26 -0.15 2.49
C GLY A 72 11.71 0.23 3.86
N ASN A 73 12.53 0.14 4.88
CA ASN A 73 12.09 0.42 6.25
C ASN A 73 11.52 1.83 6.40
N GLU A 74 12.13 2.82 5.79
CA GLU A 74 11.60 4.19 5.80
C GLU A 74 10.29 4.28 5.04
N GLY A 75 10.20 3.61 3.89
CA GLY A 75 8.97 3.59 3.09
C GLY A 75 7.80 3.04 3.89
N VAL A 76 8.00 1.92 4.58
CA VAL A 76 6.95 1.33 5.42
C VAL A 76 6.55 2.29 6.53
N ALA A 77 7.53 2.91 7.19
CA ALA A 77 7.26 3.87 8.26
C ALA A 77 6.47 5.08 7.76
N ARG A 78 6.80 5.57 6.56
CA ARG A 78 6.09 6.70 5.96
C ARG A 78 4.62 6.37 5.69
N ILE A 79 4.35 5.18 5.17
CA ILE A 79 2.96 4.79 4.88
C ILE A 79 2.18 4.58 6.17
N SER A 80 2.78 3.94 7.16
CA SER A 80 2.15 3.76 8.47
C SER A 80 1.78 5.12 9.09
N LYS A 81 2.68 6.09 8.98
CA LYS A 81 2.44 7.43 9.48
C LYS A 81 1.36 8.16 8.68
N ALA A 82 1.34 7.97 7.36
CA ALA A 82 0.36 8.62 6.48
C ALA A 82 -1.08 8.24 6.85
N VAL A 83 -1.30 7.02 7.32
CA VAL A 83 -2.61 6.58 7.79
C VAL A 83 -2.78 6.75 9.30
N ASP A 84 -1.85 7.47 9.94
CA ASP A 84 -1.86 7.74 11.38
C ASP A 84 -2.02 6.47 12.21
N ARG A 85 -1.46 5.37 11.72
CA ARG A 85 -1.49 4.05 12.35
C ARG A 85 -2.91 3.55 12.64
N GLN A 86 -3.89 4.05 11.90
CA GLN A 86 -5.29 3.64 12.10
C GLN A 86 -5.57 2.25 11.55
N ILE A 87 -4.78 1.80 10.57
CA ILE A 87 -4.87 0.45 10.03
C ILE A 87 -3.46 -0.13 9.93
N PRO A 88 -3.32 -1.46 10.01
CA PRO A 88 -2.01 -2.09 9.90
C PRO A 88 -1.44 -1.95 8.50
N VAL A 89 -0.12 -1.77 8.44
CA VAL A 89 0.64 -1.69 7.21
C VAL A 89 1.69 -2.80 7.25
N GLY A 90 1.59 -3.72 6.32
CA GLY A 90 2.56 -4.80 6.17
C GLY A 90 3.33 -4.63 4.88
N ALA A 91 4.44 -5.30 4.75
CA ALA A 91 5.26 -5.21 3.54
C ALA A 91 5.97 -6.52 3.26
N VAL A 92 6.15 -6.81 1.99
CA VAL A 92 7.13 -7.81 1.57
C VAL A 92 8.49 -7.17 1.82
N HIS A 93 9.31 -7.81 2.62
CA HIS A 93 10.58 -7.22 3.05
C HIS A 93 11.74 -7.64 2.16
N PHE A 94 12.38 -6.66 1.55
CA PHE A 94 13.65 -6.83 0.86
C PHE A 94 14.62 -5.86 1.50
N ASP A 95 15.76 -6.33 1.97
CA ASP A 95 16.82 -5.44 2.44
C ASP A 95 17.44 -4.69 1.25
N PHE A 96 17.57 -5.35 0.10
CA PHE A 96 17.87 -4.72 -1.18
C PHE A 96 17.07 -5.45 -2.26
N HIS A 97 16.73 -4.77 -3.34
CA HIS A 97 15.81 -5.29 -4.33
C HIS A 97 16.53 -5.52 -5.66
N PRO A 98 16.39 -6.70 -6.28
CA PRO A 98 17.10 -7.00 -7.52
C PRO A 98 16.71 -6.09 -8.70
N ALA A 99 15.48 -5.59 -8.71
CA ALA A 99 15.03 -4.66 -9.77
C ALA A 99 15.66 -3.28 -9.65
N PHE A 100 16.29 -2.96 -8.52
CA PHE A 100 16.89 -1.65 -8.25
C PHE A 100 18.40 -1.73 -8.17
N ARG A 101 19.02 -2.66 -8.89
CA ARG A 101 20.47 -2.90 -8.86
C ARG A 101 20.97 -3.14 -7.44
N ASP A 102 20.21 -3.96 -6.71
CA ASP A 102 20.50 -4.36 -5.33
C ASP A 102 20.51 -3.17 -4.34
N LYS A 103 19.71 -2.14 -4.63
CA LYS A 103 19.49 -1.04 -3.68
C LYS A 103 18.18 -1.25 -2.95
N SER A 104 18.06 -0.62 -1.79
CA SER A 104 16.79 -0.52 -1.08
C SER A 104 15.90 0.52 -1.77
N GLY A 105 14.58 0.33 -1.70
CA GLY A 105 13.64 1.34 -2.13
C GLY A 105 13.85 2.68 -1.41
N ASP A 106 14.36 2.64 -0.17
CA ASP A 106 14.65 3.85 0.60
C ASP A 106 15.73 4.72 -0.03
N GLU A 107 16.60 4.13 -0.88
CA GLU A 107 17.63 4.86 -1.59
C GLU A 107 17.13 5.48 -2.89
N ILE A 108 15.94 5.11 -3.36
CA ILE A 108 15.43 5.51 -4.69
C ILE A 108 14.16 6.37 -4.57
N TYR A 109 13.26 6.00 -3.68
CA TYR A 109 11.95 6.62 -3.53
C TYR A 109 11.88 7.49 -2.29
#